data_e85078f94bd8efa29340aac899a0e654
#
_entry.id   e85078f94bd8efa29340aac899a0e654
#
_cell.length_a   1.000
_cell.length_b   1.000
_cell.length_c   1.000
_cell.angle_alpha   90.00
_cell.angle_beta   90.00
_cell.angle_gamma   90.00
#
_symmetry.space_group_name_H-M   'P 1'
#
loop_
_entity.id
_entity.type
_entity.pdbx_description
1 polymer ?
#
loop_
_entity_poly.entity_id
_entity_poly.type
_entity_poly.pdbx_seq_one_letter_code
_entity_poly.pdbx_strand_id
1 'polypeptide(L)'
;MKTYRLSPSGRRSAIVLMIGALLIWMFALWTLRITLATSSDPSAGLFQAFQENLDRGLSAGQVLPALLMVVLLIATPLVLWGILEEWGAQYTPTDAGLQFTSFGIALNCPWDRITGIRRLEENADEPLDAIMVSDDLSSQIKNPLVRWLHRQSCGDRRLLIYPGLENRDDLLQEIRARSGLTDVQSALSQE
;
A
#
# COMPACT_ATOMS: atom_id res chain seq x y z
N MET A 1 -18.06 -11.48 18.06
CA MET A 1 -17.28 -11.45 16.81
C MET A 1 -15.84 -11.10 17.14
N LYS A 2 -14.87 -11.88 16.68
CA LYS A 2 -13.42 -11.63 16.89
C LYS A 2 -12.94 -10.69 15.76
N THR A 3 -12.26 -9.60 16.14
CA THR A 3 -11.65 -8.68 15.17
C THR A 3 -10.15 -8.81 15.24
N TYR A 4 -9.51 -9.05 14.12
CA TYR A 4 -8.06 -9.18 13.99
C TYR A 4 -7.47 -7.84 13.57
N ARG A 5 -6.45 -7.40 14.29
CA ARG A 5 -5.81 -6.08 14.10
C ARG A 5 -4.29 -6.24 14.07
N LEU A 6 -3.63 -5.20 13.61
CA LEU A 6 -2.18 -5.14 13.68
C LEU A 6 -1.69 -5.23 15.13
N SER A 7 -0.70 -6.07 15.38
CA SER A 7 -0.09 -6.27 16.70
C SER A 7 0.61 -4.97 17.16
N PRO A 8 0.88 -4.81 18.46
CA PRO A 8 1.62 -3.64 18.96
C PRO A 8 3.01 -3.49 18.34
N SER A 9 3.70 -4.60 18.03
CA SER A 9 4.99 -4.61 17.31
C SER A 9 4.81 -4.16 15.87
N GLY A 10 3.85 -4.70 15.13
CA GLY A 10 3.52 -4.30 13.76
C GLY A 10 3.19 -2.81 13.66
N ARG A 11 2.42 -2.28 14.61
CA ARG A 11 2.12 -0.83 14.67
C ARG A 11 3.37 0.02 14.87
N ARG A 12 4.31 -0.40 15.72
CA ARG A 12 5.57 0.32 15.93
C ARG A 12 6.42 0.30 14.66
N SER A 13 6.55 -0.84 14.00
CA SER A 13 7.25 -0.96 12.71
C SER A 13 6.63 -0.05 11.65
N ALA A 14 5.31 -0.04 11.52
CA ALA A 14 4.61 0.84 10.57
C ALA A 14 4.88 2.33 10.86
N ILE A 15 4.90 2.76 12.13
CA ILE A 15 5.23 4.15 12.51
C ILE A 15 6.68 4.48 12.12
N VAL A 16 7.63 3.60 12.39
CA VAL A 16 9.05 3.81 12.04
C VAL A 16 9.20 3.94 10.52
N LEU A 17 8.57 3.05 9.75
CA LEU A 17 8.57 3.11 8.28
C LEU A 17 7.92 4.40 7.76
N MET A 18 6.82 4.83 8.36
CA MET A 18 6.14 6.08 7.98
C MET A 18 7.02 7.30 8.24
N ILE A 19 7.70 7.36 9.38
CA ILE A 19 8.65 8.44 9.69
C ILE A 19 9.81 8.42 8.68
N GLY A 20 10.39 7.24 8.38
CA GLY A 20 11.44 7.09 7.39
C GLY A 20 11.01 7.55 6.00
N ALA A 21 9.82 7.16 5.56
CA ALA A 21 9.27 7.58 4.27
C ALA A 21 9.03 9.10 4.22
N LEU A 22 8.53 9.72 5.29
CA LEU A 22 8.36 11.17 5.38
C LEU A 22 9.72 11.90 5.32
N LEU A 23 10.75 11.40 5.98
CA LEU A 23 12.10 11.98 5.92
C LEU A 23 12.66 11.90 4.50
N ILE A 24 12.50 10.77 3.81
CA ILE A 24 12.91 10.62 2.40
C ILE A 24 12.15 11.61 1.52
N TRP A 25 10.85 11.78 1.74
CA TRP A 25 10.02 12.72 0.97
C TRP A 25 10.47 14.18 1.19
N MET A 26 10.71 14.57 2.45
CA MET A 26 11.23 15.89 2.79
C MET A 26 12.61 16.13 2.17
N PHE A 27 13.48 15.11 2.21
CA PHE A 27 14.80 15.17 1.58
C PHE A 27 14.69 15.33 0.06
N ALA A 28 13.78 14.60 -0.58
CA ALA A 28 13.54 14.73 -2.02
C ALA A 28 13.05 16.14 -2.40
N LEU A 29 12.11 16.72 -1.61
CA LEU A 29 11.67 18.11 -1.79
C LEU A 29 12.80 19.11 -1.64
N TRP A 30 13.61 18.94 -0.59
CA TRP A 30 14.77 19.81 -0.34
C TRP A 30 15.77 19.75 -1.51
N THR A 31 16.16 18.53 -1.89
CA THR A 31 17.14 18.32 -2.96
C THR A 31 16.62 18.86 -4.30
N LEU A 32 15.35 18.61 -4.61
CA LEU A 32 14.72 19.17 -5.81
C LEU A 32 14.77 20.71 -5.80
N ARG A 33 14.43 21.31 -4.66
CA ARG A 33 14.50 22.77 -4.50
C ARG A 33 15.92 23.29 -4.75
N ILE A 34 16.95 22.68 -4.17
CA ILE A 34 18.35 23.10 -4.37
C ILE A 34 18.78 22.90 -5.82
N THR A 35 18.43 21.77 -6.44
CA THR A 35 18.81 21.45 -7.81
C THR A 35 18.17 22.41 -8.81
N LEU A 36 16.92 22.85 -8.54
CA LEU A 36 16.19 23.79 -9.38
C LEU A 36 16.41 25.26 -8.99
N ALA A 37 16.92 25.54 -7.79
CA ALA A 37 17.11 26.90 -7.26
C ALA A 37 18.35 27.62 -7.83
N THR A 38 18.75 27.31 -9.06
CA THR A 38 19.76 28.11 -9.81
C THR A 38 19.16 29.46 -10.27
N SER A 39 17.90 29.75 -9.94
CA SER A 39 17.26 31.04 -10.15
C SER A 39 17.78 32.07 -9.15
N SER A 40 18.06 33.27 -9.63
CA SER A 40 18.61 34.41 -8.85
C SER A 40 17.64 34.94 -7.79
N ASP A 41 16.43 34.42 -7.70
CA ASP A 41 15.41 34.84 -6.75
C ASP A 41 15.04 33.72 -5.77
N PRO A 42 15.42 33.86 -4.47
CA PRO A 42 15.08 32.88 -3.44
C PRO A 42 13.58 32.77 -3.14
N SER A 43 12.76 33.72 -3.59
CA SER A 43 11.31 33.75 -3.41
C SER A 43 10.54 33.08 -4.55
N ALA A 44 11.20 32.73 -5.65
CA ALA A 44 10.58 32.04 -6.75
C ALA A 44 10.03 30.66 -6.32
N GLY A 45 8.76 30.40 -6.64
CA GLY A 45 8.15 29.12 -6.34
C GLY A 45 8.82 27.98 -7.14
N LEU A 46 8.74 26.73 -6.64
CA LEU A 46 9.31 25.55 -7.30
C LEU A 46 8.88 25.41 -8.76
N PHE A 47 7.64 25.78 -9.07
CA PHE A 47 7.12 25.70 -10.43
C PHE A 47 7.77 26.74 -11.38
N GLN A 48 7.97 27.98 -10.90
CA GLN A 48 8.66 29.03 -11.66
C GLN A 48 10.12 28.67 -11.90
N ALA A 49 10.80 28.20 -10.85
CA ALA A 49 12.18 27.73 -10.97
C ALA A 49 12.32 26.56 -11.96
N PHE A 50 11.36 25.66 -12.00
CA PHE A 50 11.32 24.55 -12.96
C PHE A 50 11.14 25.08 -14.40
N GLN A 51 10.21 26.01 -14.61
CA GLN A 51 9.92 26.60 -15.90
C GLN A 51 11.14 27.39 -16.45
N GLU A 52 11.79 28.22 -15.63
CA GLU A 52 13.01 28.94 -16.01
C GLU A 52 14.17 28.02 -16.37
N ASN A 53 14.33 26.88 -15.65
CA ASN A 53 15.36 25.90 -15.99
C ASN A 53 15.05 25.13 -17.27
N LEU A 54 13.78 24.87 -17.59
CA LEU A 54 13.38 24.30 -18.89
C LEU A 54 13.72 25.25 -20.02
N ASP A 55 13.43 26.54 -19.88
CA ASP A 55 13.66 27.57 -20.90
C ASP A 55 15.17 27.82 -21.15
N ARG A 56 16.00 27.67 -20.11
CA ARG A 56 17.47 27.79 -20.22
C ARG A 56 18.16 26.53 -20.76
N GLY A 57 17.45 25.42 -20.86
CA GLY A 57 17.98 24.10 -21.21
C GLY A 57 18.68 23.42 -20.02
N LEU A 58 18.07 22.34 -19.53
CA LEU A 58 18.64 21.52 -18.45
C LEU A 58 19.93 20.85 -18.93
N SER A 59 21.02 21.00 -18.16
CA SER A 59 22.23 20.22 -18.42
C SER A 59 21.97 18.73 -18.11
N ALA A 60 22.60 17.82 -18.87
CA ALA A 60 22.45 16.38 -18.65
C ALA A 60 22.74 15.96 -17.19
N GLY A 61 23.66 16.64 -16.51
CA GLY A 61 23.99 16.41 -15.10
C GLY A 61 22.90 16.83 -14.11
N GLN A 62 21.94 17.67 -14.53
CA GLN A 62 20.79 18.10 -13.70
C GLN A 62 19.53 17.29 -13.96
N VAL A 63 19.37 16.80 -15.19
CA VAL A 63 18.16 16.05 -15.62
C VAL A 63 17.99 14.78 -14.81
N LEU A 64 19.05 13.97 -14.66
CA LEU A 64 18.97 12.68 -13.97
C LEU A 64 18.63 12.81 -12.47
N PRO A 65 19.31 13.67 -11.68
CA PRO A 65 18.93 13.91 -10.29
C PRO A 65 17.51 14.47 -10.14
N ALA A 66 17.12 15.45 -11.00
CA ALA A 66 15.78 16.01 -10.96
C ALA A 66 14.69 14.95 -11.23
N LEU A 67 14.89 14.09 -12.24
CA LEU A 67 13.98 13.00 -12.57
C LEU A 67 13.86 12.02 -11.40
N LEU A 68 14.99 11.63 -10.78
CA LEU A 68 14.98 10.75 -9.61
C LEU A 68 14.18 11.37 -8.45
N MET A 69 14.36 12.66 -8.17
CA MET A 69 13.60 13.36 -7.12
C MET A 69 12.10 13.41 -7.45
N VAL A 70 11.72 13.64 -8.70
CA VAL A 70 10.31 13.61 -9.13
C VAL A 70 9.70 12.21 -8.92
N VAL A 71 10.44 11.15 -9.27
CA VAL A 71 10.00 9.77 -9.02
C VAL A 71 9.78 9.53 -7.52
N LEU A 72 10.72 9.95 -6.67
CA LEU A 72 10.58 9.83 -5.21
C LEU A 72 9.38 10.62 -4.68
N LEU A 73 9.13 11.82 -5.21
CA LEU A 73 7.99 12.66 -4.80
C LEU A 73 6.65 12.03 -5.13
N ILE A 74 6.57 11.26 -6.21
CA ILE A 74 5.35 10.55 -6.62
C ILE A 74 5.23 9.20 -5.91
N ALA A 75 6.32 8.45 -5.81
CA ALA A 75 6.31 7.10 -5.23
C ALA A 75 6.09 7.11 -3.71
N THR A 76 6.70 8.06 -2.99
CA THR A 76 6.64 8.08 -1.52
C THR A 76 5.22 8.22 -0.96
N PRO A 77 4.33 9.09 -1.48
CA PRO A 77 2.93 9.13 -1.04
C PRO A 77 2.18 7.82 -1.26
N LEU A 78 2.49 7.06 -2.32
CA LEU A 78 1.90 5.74 -2.57
C LEU A 78 2.36 4.71 -1.53
N VAL A 79 3.66 4.72 -1.20
CA VAL A 79 4.22 3.87 -0.14
C VAL A 79 3.62 4.24 1.21
N LEU A 80 3.53 5.53 1.53
CA LEU A 80 2.90 6.03 2.76
C LEU A 80 1.44 5.58 2.86
N TRP A 81 0.70 5.60 1.75
CA TRP A 81 -0.66 5.10 1.72
C TRP A 81 -0.72 3.62 2.07
N GLY A 82 0.14 2.79 1.48
CA GLY A 82 0.22 1.35 1.79
C GLY A 82 0.47 1.09 3.28
N ILE A 83 1.43 1.83 3.88
CA ILE A 83 1.74 1.74 5.32
C ILE A 83 0.54 2.18 6.18
N LEU A 84 -0.16 3.24 5.79
CA LEU A 84 -1.37 3.70 6.48
C LEU A 84 -2.49 2.66 6.38
N GLU A 85 -2.71 2.09 5.21
CA GLU A 85 -3.71 1.06 4.98
C GLU A 85 -3.45 -0.17 5.85
N GLU A 86 -2.20 -0.63 5.92
CA GLU A 86 -1.75 -1.70 6.80
C GLU A 86 -1.98 -1.33 8.28
N TRP A 87 -1.55 -0.15 8.71
CA TRP A 87 -1.66 0.31 10.09
C TRP A 87 -3.11 0.37 10.59
N GLY A 88 -4.05 0.74 9.71
CA GLY A 88 -5.49 0.80 10.00
C GLY A 88 -6.23 -0.52 9.79
N ALA A 89 -5.58 -1.55 9.24
CA ALA A 89 -6.22 -2.78 8.82
C ALA A 89 -6.90 -3.52 9.99
N GLN A 90 -8.15 -3.88 9.77
CA GLN A 90 -8.95 -4.69 10.68
C GLN A 90 -9.75 -5.70 9.87
N TYR A 91 -9.74 -6.95 10.30
CA TYR A 91 -10.46 -8.05 9.68
C TYR A 91 -11.46 -8.62 10.69
N THR A 92 -12.72 -8.70 10.29
CA THR A 92 -13.79 -9.22 11.13
C THR A 92 -14.55 -10.31 10.35
N PRO A 93 -14.29 -11.59 10.63
CA PRO A 93 -15.11 -12.68 10.10
C PRO A 93 -16.55 -12.56 10.62
N THR A 94 -17.49 -12.57 9.71
CA THR A 94 -18.94 -12.55 9.97
C THR A 94 -19.59 -13.80 9.36
N ASP A 95 -20.85 -14.05 9.64
CA ASP A 95 -21.56 -15.20 9.02
C ASP A 95 -21.72 -15.01 7.50
N ALA A 96 -21.80 -13.76 7.02
CA ALA A 96 -22.00 -13.45 5.61
C ALA A 96 -20.68 -13.37 4.81
N GLY A 97 -19.52 -13.16 5.47
CA GLY A 97 -18.25 -12.96 4.78
C GLY A 97 -17.20 -12.34 5.67
N LEU A 98 -16.05 -12.05 5.09
CA LEU A 98 -14.95 -11.34 5.73
C LEU A 98 -15.13 -9.82 5.51
N GLN A 99 -15.27 -9.08 6.60
CA GLN A 99 -15.23 -7.63 6.56
C GLN A 99 -13.80 -7.12 6.75
N PHE A 100 -13.38 -6.24 5.85
CA PHE A 100 -12.12 -5.49 5.95
C PHE A 100 -12.43 -4.02 6.13
N THR A 101 -11.77 -3.38 7.09
CA THR A 101 -11.84 -1.94 7.29
C THR A 101 -10.46 -1.35 7.50
N SER A 102 -10.19 -0.22 6.85
CA SER A 102 -9.00 0.61 7.04
C SER A 102 -9.32 2.03 6.56
N PHE A 103 -8.71 3.04 7.07
CA PHE A 103 -8.78 4.48 6.70
C PHE A 103 -9.76 4.86 5.56
N GLY A 104 -11.05 4.85 5.85
CA GLY A 104 -12.09 5.18 4.86
C GLY A 104 -12.40 4.09 3.84
N ILE A 105 -11.77 2.93 3.96
CA ILE A 105 -12.05 1.71 3.22
C ILE A 105 -12.95 0.82 4.08
N ALA A 106 -14.04 0.33 3.51
CA ALA A 106 -14.88 -0.69 4.10
C ALA A 106 -15.28 -1.66 2.98
N LEU A 107 -14.78 -2.88 3.07
CA LEU A 107 -15.01 -3.94 2.09
C LEU A 107 -15.71 -5.09 2.78
N ASN A 108 -16.67 -5.68 2.08
CA ASN A 108 -17.30 -6.92 2.50
C ASN A 108 -17.03 -7.97 1.41
N CYS A 109 -16.36 -9.05 1.81
CA CYS A 109 -15.99 -10.16 0.95
C CYS A 109 -16.83 -11.39 1.35
N PRO A 110 -17.90 -11.74 0.62
CA PRO A 110 -18.67 -12.94 0.89
C PRO A 110 -17.81 -14.20 0.77
N TRP A 111 -18.08 -15.21 1.60
CA TRP A 111 -17.28 -16.43 1.66
C TRP A 111 -17.23 -17.20 0.34
N ASP A 112 -18.34 -17.22 -0.40
CA ASP A 112 -18.49 -17.86 -1.71
C ASP A 112 -17.71 -17.17 -2.83
N ARG A 113 -17.22 -15.94 -2.59
CA ARG A 113 -16.41 -15.18 -3.55
C ARG A 113 -14.91 -15.35 -3.34
N ILE A 114 -14.48 -15.97 -2.25
CA ILE A 114 -13.08 -16.28 -1.99
C ILE A 114 -12.71 -17.51 -2.81
N THR A 115 -11.75 -17.33 -3.73
CA THR A 115 -11.31 -18.38 -4.66
C THR A 115 -10.02 -19.06 -4.23
N GLY A 116 -9.25 -18.44 -3.36
CA GLY A 116 -7.99 -19.00 -2.86
C GLY A 116 -7.23 -18.06 -1.94
N ILE A 117 -6.16 -18.58 -1.36
CA ILE A 117 -5.18 -17.81 -0.58
C ILE A 117 -3.83 -18.07 -1.23
N ARG A 118 -3.14 -17.00 -1.61
CA ARG A 118 -1.81 -17.07 -2.25
C ARG A 118 -0.80 -16.31 -1.40
N ARG A 119 0.36 -16.94 -1.16
CA ARG A 119 1.51 -16.26 -0.56
C ARG A 119 2.22 -15.45 -1.64
N LEU A 120 2.43 -14.15 -1.39
CA LEU A 120 3.05 -13.23 -2.34
C LEU A 120 4.57 -13.16 -2.17
N GLU A 121 5.07 -13.33 -0.94
CA GLU A 121 6.49 -13.24 -0.60
C GLU A 121 6.91 -14.52 0.14
N GLU A 122 7.46 -15.48 -0.60
CA GLU A 122 7.86 -16.77 -0.03
C GLU A 122 9.15 -16.69 0.78
N ASN A 123 10.04 -15.76 0.43
CA ASN A 123 11.38 -15.64 1.03
C ASN A 123 11.47 -14.55 2.11
N ALA A 124 10.37 -13.91 2.47
CA ALA A 124 10.34 -12.91 3.54
C ALA A 124 10.22 -13.59 4.91
N ASP A 125 10.93 -13.06 5.91
CA ASP A 125 10.80 -13.51 7.31
C ASP A 125 9.35 -13.41 7.80
N GLU A 126 8.60 -12.45 7.27
CA GLU A 126 7.18 -12.26 7.53
C GLU A 126 6.40 -12.34 6.20
N PRO A 127 5.73 -13.47 5.89
CA PRO A 127 5.06 -13.67 4.61
C PRO A 127 3.81 -12.80 4.47
N LEU A 128 3.64 -12.19 3.31
CA LEU A 128 2.44 -11.49 2.90
C LEU A 128 1.51 -12.46 2.16
N ASP A 129 0.29 -12.65 2.67
CA ASP A 129 -0.72 -13.47 1.99
C ASP A 129 -1.78 -12.60 1.34
N ALA A 130 -2.29 -13.05 0.20
CA ALA A 130 -3.40 -12.44 -0.50
C ALA A 130 -4.58 -13.40 -0.59
N ILE A 131 -5.73 -12.96 -0.17
CA ILE A 131 -7.00 -13.63 -0.46
C ILE A 131 -7.40 -13.25 -1.88
N MET A 132 -7.52 -14.24 -2.74
CA MET A 132 -8.00 -14.07 -4.10
C MET A 132 -9.52 -14.09 -4.12
N VAL A 133 -10.12 -13.15 -4.84
CA VAL A 133 -11.57 -13.02 -4.93
C VAL A 133 -12.03 -12.97 -6.38
N SER A 134 -13.24 -13.50 -6.65
CA SER A 134 -13.81 -13.52 -7.99
C SER A 134 -14.15 -12.13 -8.51
N ASP A 135 -14.56 -11.23 -7.63
CA ASP A 135 -15.07 -9.91 -7.98
C ASP A 135 -14.12 -8.79 -7.58
N ASP A 136 -14.26 -7.63 -8.23
CA ASP A 136 -13.57 -6.40 -7.82
C ASP A 136 -14.24 -5.78 -6.59
N LEU A 137 -13.62 -5.96 -5.43
CA LEU A 137 -14.09 -5.40 -4.17
C LEU A 137 -13.91 -3.88 -4.11
N SER A 138 -13.00 -3.31 -4.90
CA SER A 138 -12.68 -1.87 -4.86
C SER A 138 -13.88 -0.99 -5.24
N SER A 139 -14.86 -1.55 -5.97
CA SER A 139 -16.11 -0.85 -6.33
C SER A 139 -16.93 -0.43 -5.11
N GLN A 140 -16.75 -1.09 -3.95
CA GLN A 140 -17.43 -0.75 -2.69
C GLN A 140 -16.86 0.54 -2.06
N ILE A 141 -15.67 1.00 -2.48
CA ILE A 141 -15.04 2.21 -1.96
C ILE A 141 -15.67 3.43 -2.63
N LYS A 142 -16.38 4.25 -1.84
CA LYS A 142 -17.11 5.42 -2.35
C LYS A 142 -16.20 6.52 -2.89
N ASN A 143 -15.08 6.80 -2.18
CA ASN A 143 -14.16 7.86 -2.57
C ASN A 143 -13.28 7.39 -3.74
N PRO A 144 -13.31 8.05 -4.92
CA PRO A 144 -12.55 7.63 -6.09
C PRO A 144 -11.03 7.68 -5.89
N LEU A 145 -10.52 8.65 -5.11
CA LEU A 145 -9.09 8.75 -4.82
C LEU A 145 -8.65 7.57 -3.92
N VAL A 146 -9.40 7.29 -2.85
CA VAL A 146 -9.12 6.15 -1.94
C VAL A 146 -9.22 4.84 -2.70
N ARG A 147 -10.20 4.69 -3.59
CA ARG A 147 -10.35 3.53 -4.47
C ARG A 147 -9.13 3.34 -5.36
N TRP A 148 -8.65 4.40 -5.99
CA TRP A 148 -7.46 4.37 -6.85
C TRP A 148 -6.21 3.98 -6.04
N LEU A 149 -6.00 4.60 -4.87
CA LEU A 149 -4.88 4.30 -3.98
C LEU A 149 -4.91 2.83 -3.50
N HIS A 150 -6.08 2.34 -3.07
CA HIS A 150 -6.26 0.94 -2.67
C HIS A 150 -5.92 -0.04 -3.81
N ARG A 151 -6.35 0.28 -5.04
CA ARG A 151 -6.02 -0.53 -6.22
C ARG A 151 -4.52 -0.58 -6.50
N GLN A 152 -3.82 0.52 -6.28
CA GLN A 152 -2.36 0.55 -6.43
C GLN A 152 -1.66 -0.31 -5.37
N SER A 153 -2.16 -0.34 -4.13
CA SER A 153 -1.57 -1.11 -3.03
C SER A 153 -1.94 -2.59 -3.10
N CYS A 154 -3.22 -2.90 -3.25
CA CYS A 154 -3.74 -4.27 -3.12
C CYS A 154 -4.04 -4.94 -4.46
N GLY A 155 -4.34 -4.16 -5.53
CA GLY A 155 -4.87 -4.68 -6.81
C GLY A 155 -6.38 -4.89 -6.77
N ASP A 156 -6.96 -5.34 -7.92
CA ASP A 156 -8.41 -5.30 -8.14
C ASP A 156 -9.19 -6.45 -7.49
N ARG A 157 -8.60 -7.66 -7.45
CA ARG A 157 -9.30 -8.90 -7.07
C ARG A 157 -8.58 -9.65 -5.95
N ARG A 158 -7.98 -8.91 -5.06
CA ARG A 158 -7.28 -9.49 -3.92
C ARG A 158 -7.40 -8.61 -2.69
N LEU A 159 -7.44 -9.25 -1.54
CA LEU A 159 -7.38 -8.61 -0.24
C LEU A 159 -6.12 -9.09 0.46
N LEU A 160 -5.24 -8.17 0.83
CA LEU A 160 -3.99 -8.50 1.51
C LEU A 160 -4.25 -8.87 2.97
N ILE A 161 -3.51 -9.87 3.46
CA ILE A 161 -3.41 -10.22 4.88
C ILE A 161 -2.00 -9.86 5.32
N TYR A 162 -1.89 -8.79 6.07
CA TYR A 162 -0.62 -8.24 6.48
C TYR A 162 0.09 -9.14 7.50
N PRO A 163 1.44 -9.25 7.44
CA PRO A 163 2.22 -10.15 8.29
C PRO A 163 2.15 -9.78 9.78
N GLY A 164 2.10 -8.49 10.10
CA GLY A 164 2.09 -7.97 11.47
C GLY A 164 0.76 -8.14 12.23
N LEU A 165 -0.23 -8.89 11.71
CA LEU A 165 -1.51 -9.11 12.38
C LEU A 165 -1.38 -9.97 13.62
N GLU A 166 -2.10 -9.59 14.67
CA GLU A 166 -2.26 -10.41 15.87
C GLU A 166 -3.12 -11.64 15.55
N ASN A 167 -2.63 -12.84 15.93
CA ASN A 167 -3.29 -14.12 15.65
C ASN A 167 -3.62 -14.35 14.17
N ARG A 168 -2.67 -14.00 13.28
CA ARG A 168 -2.82 -14.10 11.83
C ARG A 168 -3.18 -15.51 11.37
N ASP A 169 -2.53 -16.53 11.93
CA ASP A 169 -2.76 -17.94 11.57
C ASP A 169 -4.18 -18.40 11.92
N ASP A 170 -4.73 -17.95 13.04
CA ASP A 170 -6.14 -18.17 13.37
C ASP A 170 -7.07 -17.58 12.34
N LEU A 171 -6.80 -16.34 11.88
CA LEU A 171 -7.58 -15.70 10.83
C LEU A 171 -7.53 -16.49 9.53
N LEU A 172 -6.33 -16.91 9.09
CA LEU A 172 -6.17 -17.71 7.87
C LEU A 172 -6.88 -19.05 7.97
N GLN A 173 -6.83 -19.71 9.12
CA GLN A 173 -7.55 -20.95 9.37
C GLN A 173 -9.07 -20.75 9.34
N GLU A 174 -9.57 -19.67 9.94
CA GLU A 174 -11.00 -19.33 9.92
C GLU A 174 -11.49 -19.02 8.50
N ILE A 175 -10.68 -18.29 7.70
CA ILE A 175 -11.01 -18.02 6.30
C ILE A 175 -11.09 -19.32 5.51
N ARG A 176 -10.12 -20.23 5.63
CA ARG A 176 -10.13 -21.52 4.95
C ARG A 176 -11.37 -22.36 5.32
N ALA A 177 -11.65 -22.44 6.62
CA ALA A 177 -12.79 -23.21 7.12
C ALA A 177 -14.13 -22.68 6.60
N ARG A 178 -14.33 -21.36 6.54
CA ARG A 178 -15.59 -20.75 6.14
C ARG A 178 -15.76 -20.61 4.62
N SER A 179 -14.67 -20.48 3.86
CA SER A 179 -14.71 -20.41 2.38
C SER A 179 -14.73 -21.79 1.71
N GLY A 180 -14.59 -22.88 2.48
CA GLY A 180 -14.54 -24.24 1.92
C GLY A 180 -13.28 -24.54 1.11
N LEU A 181 -12.21 -23.73 1.26
CA LEU A 181 -10.93 -23.96 0.62
C LEU A 181 -10.26 -25.18 1.27
N THR A 182 -10.19 -26.27 0.55
CA THR A 182 -9.40 -27.46 0.94
C THR A 182 -7.91 -27.21 0.65
N ASP A 183 -7.01 -27.75 1.47
CA ASP A 183 -5.55 -27.62 1.32
C ASP A 183 -4.99 -28.05 -0.04
N VAL A 184 -5.77 -28.77 -0.82
CA VAL A 184 -5.41 -29.23 -2.18
C VAL A 184 -5.27 -28.06 -3.18
N GLN A 185 -6.01 -26.97 -2.99
CA GLN A 185 -5.93 -25.81 -3.92
C GLN A 185 -4.72 -24.90 -3.65
N SER A 186 -4.13 -24.97 -2.46
CA SER A 186 -2.89 -24.25 -2.13
C SER A 186 -1.66 -24.85 -2.82
N ALA A 187 -1.68 -26.13 -3.15
CA ALA A 187 -0.58 -26.83 -3.84
C ALA A 187 -0.55 -26.56 -5.37
N LEU A 188 -1.72 -26.32 -5.99
CA LEU A 188 -1.83 -26.07 -7.45
C LEU A 188 -1.52 -24.60 -7.84
N SER A 189 -1.41 -23.69 -6.89
CA SER A 189 -1.03 -22.30 -7.16
C SER A 189 0.48 -22.04 -7.03
N GLN A 190 1.28 -23.10 -6.87
CA GLN A 190 2.75 -23.04 -6.82
C GLN A 190 3.44 -23.46 -8.16
N GLU A 191 2.68 -23.76 -9.21
CA GLU A 191 3.17 -23.90 -10.58
C GLU A 191 2.82 -22.62 -11.37
#